data_f24f4456b081e8f8901d80d63459f272
#
_entry.id   f24f4456b081e8f8901d80d63459f272
#
_cell.length_a   1.000
_cell.length_b   1.000
_cell.length_c   1.000
_cell.angle_alpha   90.00
_cell.angle_beta   90.00
_cell.angle_gamma   90.00
#
_symmetry.space_group_name_H-M   'P 1'
#
loop_
_entity.id
_entity.type
_entity.pdbx_description
1 polymer ?
#
loop_
_entity_poly.entity_id
_entity_poly.type
_entity_poly.pdbx_seq_one_letter_code
_entity_poly.pdbx_strand_id
1 'polypeptide(L)'
;MHPYGPSCTTFGGRKQPLTVHHLNQLLLVCSLVLLIAVAAVRISSRSGLPSLLLYLGIGVAMGQDGIGNVSFSNAELTQVIGYAALVVILAEGGLGTKWKEIEPALPAAVMLSLVGVAISVGVTAAGAHYVVGLEWRQALIIGAVVSSTDAAAVFSVLRKVPLPSRVTGVLEAESGFNDAPVVILVVAFSTAGPVEHWYGLIGEITLELAIGAAIGIAVGWLGSFGLRHVALPASGLYPIAVMAIAVTAYAAGAMAHGSGFLAVYLASMVLGNAKLPHWPATRGFAEGLGWIAQIGMFVLLGLLVTPHDLVDDAWPAIVIGLVLTMVARPLSVVLSLLPFRMPWQEKALMSWAGLRGAVPIILATIPMVNGVDDSTRIFNIVFVLVVVYTLIQGPTLPWLARKLRLGSDSASAADLGIESAPLERLRGHLLSVSIPEGSRMHGVEVSELRMPPGAAVTLVVREKQSFVPLPTTVLRHGDELLVVATDQVRDEAEARLRAVAQGGKLAGWLSGNGAAGRGRRAQ
;
A
#
# COMPACT_ATOMS: atom_id res chain seq x y z
N MET A 1 -18.29 60.50 -13.69
CA MET A 1 -17.86 60.47 -12.29
C MET A 1 -18.74 59.46 -11.57
N HIS A 2 -18.27 58.22 -11.42
CA HIS A 2 -18.81 57.22 -10.51
C HIS A 2 -17.61 56.50 -9.89
N PRO A 3 -17.45 56.47 -8.57
CA PRO A 3 -16.40 55.76 -7.94
C PRO A 3 -16.88 54.34 -7.60
N TYR A 4 -16.30 53.34 -8.22
CA TYR A 4 -16.38 51.97 -7.75
C TYR A 4 -15.45 51.79 -6.55
N GLY A 5 -16.02 51.71 -5.36
CA GLY A 5 -15.31 51.29 -4.17
C GLY A 5 -15.17 49.74 -4.15
N PRO A 6 -14.00 49.21 -3.72
CA PRO A 6 -13.86 47.78 -3.57
C PRO A 6 -14.72 47.29 -2.39
N SER A 7 -15.65 46.37 -2.66
CA SER A 7 -16.40 45.66 -1.62
C SER A 7 -15.45 44.78 -0.83
N CYS A 8 -15.07 45.26 0.34
CA CYS A 8 -14.36 44.54 1.36
C CYS A 8 -15.33 43.49 1.94
N THR A 9 -15.28 42.28 1.47
CA THR A 9 -15.91 41.14 2.18
C THR A 9 -15.05 40.82 3.38
N THR A 10 -15.45 41.35 4.52
CA THR A 10 -14.92 40.99 5.84
C THR A 10 -15.32 39.57 6.18
N PHE A 11 -14.41 38.63 5.99
CA PHE A 11 -14.47 37.32 6.66
C PHE A 11 -14.15 37.53 8.15
N GLY A 12 -15.19 37.71 8.95
CA GLY A 12 -15.11 37.83 10.40
C GLY A 12 -14.88 36.52 11.11
N GLY A 13 -13.81 35.80 10.82
CA GLY A 13 -13.30 34.69 11.63
C GLY A 13 -12.28 35.23 12.63
N ARG A 14 -12.66 35.53 13.86
CA ARG A 14 -11.71 35.75 14.95
C ARG A 14 -10.82 34.54 15.06
N LYS A 15 -9.56 34.65 14.64
CA LYS A 15 -8.50 33.70 15.02
C LYS A 15 -8.39 33.77 16.55
N GLN A 16 -9.04 32.83 17.24
CA GLN A 16 -8.81 32.69 18.67
C GLN A 16 -7.33 32.31 18.85
N PRO A 17 -6.59 32.99 19.72
CA PRO A 17 -5.19 32.63 19.98
C PRO A 17 -5.16 31.20 20.48
N LEU A 18 -4.28 30.38 19.92
CA LEU A 18 -4.00 29.01 20.39
C LEU A 18 -3.54 29.10 21.84
N THR A 19 -4.45 28.81 22.77
CA THR A 19 -4.13 28.75 24.20
C THR A 19 -3.66 27.34 24.55
N VAL A 20 -2.89 27.21 25.65
CA VAL A 20 -2.44 25.92 26.18
C VAL A 20 -3.64 25.00 26.44
N HIS A 21 -4.80 25.56 26.80
CA HIS A 21 -6.04 24.80 26.99
C HIS A 21 -6.53 24.13 25.69
N HIS A 22 -6.53 24.85 24.56
CA HIS A 22 -6.89 24.31 23.26
C HIS A 22 -5.90 23.22 22.82
N LEU A 23 -4.59 23.40 23.08
CA LEU A 23 -3.58 22.37 22.82
C LEU A 23 -3.87 21.09 23.60
N ASN A 24 -4.19 21.20 24.90
CA ASN A 24 -4.49 20.05 25.75
C ASN A 24 -5.76 19.31 25.27
N GLN A 25 -6.80 20.04 24.87
CA GLN A 25 -7.99 19.45 24.28
C GLN A 25 -7.68 18.70 22.98
N LEU A 26 -6.92 19.31 22.08
CA LEU A 26 -6.52 18.71 20.81
C LEU A 26 -5.68 17.44 21.04
N LEU A 27 -4.71 17.49 21.94
CA LEU A 27 -3.89 16.33 22.29
C LEU A 27 -4.74 15.19 22.88
N LEU A 28 -5.71 15.51 23.76
CA LEU A 28 -6.60 14.52 24.32
C LEU A 28 -7.47 13.88 23.24
N VAL A 29 -8.09 14.67 22.37
CA VAL A 29 -8.93 14.16 21.27
C VAL A 29 -8.11 13.30 20.32
N CYS A 30 -6.97 13.79 19.84
CA CYS A 30 -6.11 13.03 18.93
C CYS A 30 -5.62 11.72 19.54
N SER A 31 -5.22 11.71 20.82
CA SER A 31 -4.78 10.49 21.50
C SER A 31 -5.91 9.48 21.69
N LEU A 32 -7.12 9.94 22.05
CA LEU A 32 -8.30 9.07 22.15
C LEU A 32 -8.70 8.49 20.80
N VAL A 33 -8.69 9.29 19.73
CA VAL A 33 -8.94 8.82 18.36
C VAL A 33 -7.95 7.74 17.96
N LEU A 34 -6.66 7.94 18.21
CA LEU A 34 -5.63 6.93 17.91
C LEU A 34 -5.86 5.63 18.71
N LEU A 35 -6.20 5.73 19.99
CA LEU A 35 -6.49 4.55 20.81
C LEU A 35 -7.71 3.79 20.32
N ILE A 36 -8.80 4.51 19.97
CA ILE A 36 -10.02 3.91 19.42
C ILE A 36 -9.70 3.27 18.05
N ALA A 37 -8.93 3.94 17.19
CA ALA A 37 -8.54 3.41 15.90
C ALA A 37 -7.70 2.13 16.03
N VAL A 38 -6.74 2.09 16.95
CA VAL A 38 -5.95 0.88 17.25
C VAL A 38 -6.84 -0.27 17.74
N ALA A 39 -7.81 0.03 18.63
CA ALA A 39 -8.78 -0.97 19.08
C ALA A 39 -9.68 -1.46 17.92
N ALA A 40 -10.07 -0.58 17.00
CA ALA A 40 -10.88 -0.89 15.83
C ALA A 40 -10.19 -1.87 14.86
N VAL A 41 -8.85 -1.85 14.75
CA VAL A 41 -8.09 -2.85 13.95
C VAL A 41 -8.39 -4.28 14.39
N ARG A 42 -8.53 -4.51 15.70
CA ARG A 42 -8.86 -5.84 16.23
C ARG A 42 -10.27 -6.29 15.83
N ILE A 43 -11.20 -5.36 15.70
CA ILE A 43 -12.58 -5.64 15.22
C ILE A 43 -12.53 -5.95 13.72
N SER A 44 -11.83 -5.12 12.94
CA SER A 44 -11.59 -5.31 11.52
C SER A 44 -11.02 -6.70 11.20
N SER A 45 -9.98 -7.12 11.91
CA SER A 45 -9.32 -8.42 11.68
C SER A 45 -10.23 -9.64 11.94
N ARG A 46 -11.29 -9.48 12.75
CA ARG A 46 -12.29 -10.52 13.03
C ARG A 46 -13.47 -10.51 12.06
N SER A 47 -13.92 -9.32 11.68
CA SER A 47 -15.09 -9.14 10.80
C SER A 47 -14.77 -9.28 9.32
N GLY A 48 -13.50 -9.21 8.91
CA GLY A 48 -13.07 -9.19 7.51
C GLY A 48 -13.37 -7.87 6.79
N LEU A 49 -13.79 -6.84 7.54
CA LEU A 49 -13.97 -5.49 7.00
C LEU A 49 -12.62 -4.78 6.90
N PRO A 50 -12.35 -4.02 5.84
CA PRO A 50 -11.17 -3.17 5.78
C PRO A 50 -11.14 -2.15 6.94
N SER A 51 -10.01 -2.06 7.65
CA SER A 51 -9.83 -1.13 8.79
C SER A 51 -10.04 0.33 8.40
N LEU A 52 -9.80 0.68 7.15
CA LEU A 52 -9.98 2.01 6.57
C LEU A 52 -11.39 2.56 6.79
N LEU A 53 -12.41 1.72 6.61
CA LEU A 53 -13.82 2.11 6.80
C LEU A 53 -14.13 2.44 8.26
N LEU A 54 -13.47 1.77 9.21
CA LEU A 54 -13.63 2.07 10.62
C LEU A 54 -13.04 3.44 10.98
N TYR A 55 -11.85 3.77 10.42
CA TYR A 55 -11.23 5.07 10.63
C TYR A 55 -12.06 6.20 10.04
N LEU A 56 -12.59 5.97 8.83
CA LEU A 56 -13.50 6.89 8.17
C LEU A 56 -14.78 7.10 9.02
N GLY A 57 -15.36 6.00 9.53
CA GLY A 57 -16.52 6.04 10.42
C GLY A 57 -16.25 6.77 11.73
N ILE A 58 -15.05 6.67 12.31
CA ILE A 58 -14.65 7.47 13.48
C ILE A 58 -14.67 8.96 13.12
N GLY A 59 -14.11 9.35 11.96
CA GLY A 59 -14.12 10.73 11.48
C GLY A 59 -15.53 11.28 11.29
N VAL A 60 -16.41 10.52 10.62
CA VAL A 60 -17.83 10.88 10.43
C VAL A 60 -18.56 11.01 11.77
N ALA A 61 -18.33 10.11 12.72
CA ALA A 61 -18.95 10.17 14.05
C ALA A 61 -18.49 11.39 14.87
N MET A 62 -17.29 11.90 14.61
CA MET A 62 -16.77 13.13 15.22
C MET A 62 -17.23 14.40 14.47
N GLY A 63 -17.70 14.28 13.24
CA GLY A 63 -18.10 15.37 12.36
C GLY A 63 -19.33 16.13 12.82
N GLN A 64 -19.79 17.06 11.99
CA GLN A 64 -20.85 18.02 12.29
C GLN A 64 -22.19 17.34 12.62
N ASP A 65 -22.56 16.29 11.88
CA ASP A 65 -23.80 15.52 12.10
C ASP A 65 -23.59 14.35 13.09
N GLY A 66 -22.36 14.16 13.58
CA GLY A 66 -22.01 13.08 14.49
C GLY A 66 -22.05 13.49 15.97
N ILE A 67 -21.69 12.53 16.84
CA ILE A 67 -21.66 12.72 18.31
C ILE A 67 -20.65 13.81 18.71
N GLY A 68 -19.57 14.00 17.93
CA GLY A 68 -18.51 14.96 18.23
C GLY A 68 -18.87 16.41 17.91
N ASN A 69 -19.86 16.64 17.05
CA ASN A 69 -20.33 17.97 16.61
C ASN A 69 -19.19 18.93 16.21
N VAL A 70 -18.13 18.39 15.59
CA VAL A 70 -16.97 19.16 15.11
C VAL A 70 -17.27 19.65 13.71
N SER A 71 -17.45 20.96 13.53
CA SER A 71 -17.59 21.57 12.20
C SER A 71 -16.19 21.74 11.57
N PHE A 72 -15.90 20.94 10.55
CA PHE A 72 -14.65 20.98 9.79
C PHE A 72 -14.96 21.03 8.30
N SER A 73 -14.64 22.14 7.64
CA SER A 73 -14.95 22.37 6.21
C SER A 73 -13.74 22.89 5.40
N ASN A 74 -12.52 22.74 5.94
CA ASN A 74 -11.33 23.26 5.28
C ASN A 74 -10.73 22.23 4.31
N ALA A 75 -11.18 22.26 3.04
CA ALA A 75 -10.69 21.38 1.98
C ALA A 75 -9.19 21.56 1.69
N GLU A 76 -8.68 22.80 1.74
CA GLU A 76 -7.26 23.10 1.51
C GLU A 76 -6.36 22.44 2.56
N LEU A 77 -6.71 22.60 3.85
CA LEU A 77 -5.97 21.96 4.94
C LEU A 77 -6.05 20.42 4.82
N THR A 78 -7.22 19.88 4.46
CA THR A 78 -7.41 18.45 4.25
C THR A 78 -6.53 17.94 3.11
N GLN A 79 -6.44 18.68 2.01
CA GLN A 79 -5.57 18.34 0.88
C GLN A 79 -4.10 18.32 1.28
N VAL A 80 -3.62 19.35 1.97
CA VAL A 80 -2.21 19.45 2.40
C VAL A 80 -1.84 18.31 3.35
N ILE A 81 -2.67 18.07 4.38
CA ILE A 81 -2.42 16.96 5.33
C ILE A 81 -2.56 15.62 4.63
N GLY A 82 -3.55 15.47 3.73
CA GLY A 82 -3.76 14.27 2.93
C GLY A 82 -2.56 13.95 2.04
N TYR A 83 -1.99 14.95 1.37
CA TYR A 83 -0.78 14.77 0.57
C TYR A 83 0.42 14.38 1.43
N ALA A 84 0.62 15.03 2.58
CA ALA A 84 1.68 14.66 3.51
C ALA A 84 1.54 13.21 4.00
N ALA A 85 0.31 12.80 4.33
CA ALA A 85 0.02 11.42 4.72
C ALA A 85 0.27 10.44 3.56
N LEU A 86 -0.15 10.79 2.33
CA LEU A 86 0.07 9.97 1.15
C LEU A 86 1.56 9.78 0.84
N VAL A 87 2.38 10.83 0.99
CA VAL A 87 3.84 10.73 0.85
C VAL A 87 4.43 9.71 1.82
N VAL A 88 3.97 9.70 3.07
CA VAL A 88 4.42 8.75 4.10
C VAL A 88 3.97 7.32 3.76
N ILE A 89 2.72 7.15 3.33
CA ILE A 89 2.15 5.84 2.96
C ILE A 89 2.88 5.27 1.73
N LEU A 90 3.14 6.09 0.71
CA LEU A 90 3.89 5.66 -0.47
C LEU A 90 5.36 5.36 -0.14
N ALA A 91 5.96 6.10 0.79
CA ALA A 91 7.30 5.81 1.27
C ALA A 91 7.35 4.45 1.98
N GLU A 92 6.41 4.16 2.88
CA GLU A 92 6.28 2.88 3.56
C GLU A 92 6.05 1.74 2.57
N GLY A 93 5.10 1.89 1.64
CA GLY A 93 4.81 0.92 0.58
C GLY A 93 6.05 0.63 -0.28
N GLY A 94 6.76 1.68 -0.74
CA GLY A 94 7.99 1.53 -1.54
C GLY A 94 9.12 0.83 -0.77
N LEU A 95 9.30 1.16 0.52
CA LEU A 95 10.27 0.47 1.39
C LEU A 95 9.95 -1.01 1.58
N GLY A 96 8.66 -1.37 1.60
CA GLY A 96 8.19 -2.75 1.72
C GLY A 96 8.33 -3.57 0.45
N THR A 97 8.34 -2.91 -0.71
CA THR A 97 8.32 -3.53 -2.04
C THR A 97 9.65 -4.17 -2.40
N LYS A 98 9.66 -5.47 -2.64
CA LYS A 98 10.86 -6.21 -3.04
C LYS A 98 11.01 -6.26 -4.56
N TRP A 99 12.06 -5.66 -5.07
CA TRP A 99 12.33 -5.58 -6.51
C TRP A 99 12.24 -6.93 -7.23
N LYS A 100 12.82 -7.98 -6.66
CA LYS A 100 12.82 -9.33 -7.25
C LYS A 100 11.41 -9.92 -7.41
N GLU A 101 10.45 -9.50 -6.58
CA GLU A 101 9.08 -9.99 -6.62
C GLU A 101 8.26 -9.24 -7.67
N ILE A 102 8.52 -7.91 -7.86
CA ILE A 102 7.78 -7.08 -8.81
C ILE A 102 8.43 -7.02 -10.20
N GLU A 103 9.73 -7.23 -10.35
CA GLU A 103 10.44 -7.15 -11.63
C GLU A 103 9.76 -7.94 -12.77
N PRO A 104 9.35 -9.21 -12.58
CA PRO A 104 8.66 -9.95 -13.62
C PRO A 104 7.24 -9.44 -13.89
N ALA A 105 6.64 -8.75 -12.94
CA ALA A 105 5.28 -8.20 -13.04
C ALA A 105 5.25 -6.77 -13.60
N LEU A 106 6.40 -6.07 -13.60
CA LEU A 106 6.52 -4.65 -13.93
C LEU A 106 5.91 -4.27 -15.30
N PRO A 107 6.16 -4.98 -16.41
CA PRO A 107 5.59 -4.60 -17.69
C PRO A 107 4.05 -4.65 -17.69
N ALA A 108 3.46 -5.63 -17.00
CA ALA A 108 2.01 -5.76 -16.87
C ALA A 108 1.43 -4.65 -15.97
N ALA A 109 2.10 -4.33 -14.87
CA ALA A 109 1.71 -3.27 -13.96
C ALA A 109 1.77 -1.88 -14.62
N VAL A 110 2.84 -1.57 -15.37
CA VAL A 110 2.96 -0.31 -16.12
C VAL A 110 1.85 -0.18 -17.17
N MET A 111 1.53 -1.26 -17.90
CA MET A 111 0.41 -1.25 -18.85
C MET A 111 -0.93 -0.99 -18.16
N LEU A 112 -1.16 -1.58 -16.99
CA LEU A 112 -2.35 -1.33 -16.19
C LEU A 112 -2.39 0.10 -15.64
N SER A 113 -1.27 0.63 -15.19
CA SER A 113 -1.19 1.98 -14.61
C SER A 113 -1.33 3.10 -15.65
N LEU A 114 -1.00 2.84 -16.91
CA LEU A 114 -1.12 3.85 -17.98
C LEU A 114 -2.36 3.60 -18.86
N VAL A 115 -2.35 2.49 -19.61
CA VAL A 115 -3.43 2.15 -20.54
C VAL A 115 -4.70 1.77 -19.78
N GLY A 116 -4.54 1.01 -18.69
CA GLY A 116 -5.65 0.62 -17.84
C GLY A 116 -6.34 1.80 -17.17
N VAL A 117 -5.57 2.77 -16.66
CA VAL A 117 -6.11 4.01 -16.09
C VAL A 117 -6.84 4.81 -17.18
N ALA A 118 -6.25 5.00 -18.36
CA ALA A 118 -6.91 5.72 -19.46
C ALA A 118 -8.25 5.10 -19.86
N ILE A 119 -8.31 3.77 -19.99
CA ILE A 119 -9.55 3.02 -20.27
C ILE A 119 -10.56 3.20 -19.13
N SER A 120 -10.09 3.05 -17.87
CA SER A 120 -10.93 3.17 -16.69
C SER A 120 -11.54 4.57 -16.58
N VAL A 121 -10.74 5.62 -16.78
CA VAL A 121 -11.20 7.02 -16.81
C VAL A 121 -12.23 7.24 -17.91
N GLY A 122 -11.93 6.84 -19.13
CA GLY A 122 -12.83 7.06 -20.29
C GLY A 122 -14.16 6.34 -20.13
N VAL A 123 -14.16 5.07 -19.74
CA VAL A 123 -15.39 4.27 -19.57
C VAL A 123 -16.22 4.77 -18.38
N THR A 124 -15.57 5.10 -17.27
CA THR A 124 -16.27 5.62 -16.09
C THR A 124 -16.85 6.99 -16.35
N ALA A 125 -16.10 7.88 -17.02
CA ALA A 125 -16.59 9.19 -17.43
C ALA A 125 -17.77 9.10 -18.40
N ALA A 126 -17.71 8.21 -19.40
CA ALA A 126 -18.82 7.96 -20.30
C ALA A 126 -20.07 7.47 -19.55
N GLY A 127 -19.91 6.54 -18.58
CA GLY A 127 -21.00 6.11 -17.71
C GLY A 127 -21.57 7.24 -16.85
N ALA A 128 -20.72 8.06 -16.26
CA ALA A 128 -21.14 9.22 -15.47
C ALA A 128 -21.89 10.26 -16.30
N HIS A 129 -21.44 10.51 -17.56
CA HIS A 129 -22.10 11.45 -18.46
C HIS A 129 -23.43 10.90 -19.02
N TYR A 130 -23.41 9.71 -19.65
CA TYR A 130 -24.57 9.19 -20.37
C TYR A 130 -25.64 8.58 -19.48
N VAL A 131 -25.29 8.00 -18.33
CA VAL A 131 -26.24 7.32 -17.46
C VAL A 131 -26.71 8.22 -16.32
N VAL A 132 -25.79 9.02 -15.73
CA VAL A 132 -26.11 9.90 -14.60
C VAL A 132 -26.43 11.32 -15.05
N GLY A 133 -25.97 11.73 -16.24
CA GLY A 133 -26.23 13.06 -16.81
C GLY A 133 -25.29 14.15 -16.29
N LEU A 134 -24.10 13.78 -15.80
CA LEU A 134 -23.10 14.75 -15.36
C LEU A 134 -22.45 15.44 -16.57
N GLU A 135 -21.97 16.67 -16.39
CA GLU A 135 -21.15 17.35 -17.37
C GLU A 135 -19.84 16.58 -17.65
N TRP A 136 -19.33 16.65 -18.88
CA TRP A 136 -18.12 15.93 -19.27
C TRP A 136 -16.92 16.21 -18.35
N ARG A 137 -16.76 17.48 -17.93
CA ARG A 137 -15.66 17.86 -17.04
C ARG A 137 -15.77 17.16 -15.69
N GLN A 138 -16.94 17.20 -15.07
CA GLN A 138 -17.23 16.51 -13.80
C GLN A 138 -17.07 15.00 -13.94
N ALA A 139 -17.57 14.43 -15.04
CA ALA A 139 -17.48 13.01 -15.35
C ALA A 139 -16.02 12.55 -15.51
N LEU A 140 -15.17 13.34 -16.19
CA LEU A 140 -13.74 13.05 -16.35
C LEU A 140 -12.99 13.17 -15.02
N ILE A 141 -13.30 14.17 -14.20
CA ILE A 141 -12.71 14.30 -12.86
C ILE A 141 -13.06 13.09 -12.00
N ILE A 142 -14.35 12.70 -11.93
CA ILE A 142 -14.77 11.52 -11.17
C ILE A 142 -14.09 10.27 -11.73
N GLY A 143 -14.10 10.08 -13.04
CA GLY A 143 -13.44 8.94 -13.70
C GLY A 143 -11.95 8.86 -13.37
N ALA A 144 -11.23 9.98 -13.38
CA ALA A 144 -9.83 10.04 -13.02
C ALA A 144 -9.62 9.71 -11.53
N VAL A 145 -10.33 10.40 -10.64
CA VAL A 145 -10.23 10.23 -9.19
C VAL A 145 -10.45 8.77 -8.78
N VAL A 146 -11.50 8.12 -9.29
CA VAL A 146 -11.83 6.74 -8.89
C VAL A 146 -11.03 5.67 -9.62
N SER A 147 -10.13 6.03 -10.53
CA SER A 147 -9.30 5.06 -11.25
C SER A 147 -8.09 4.57 -10.46
N SER A 148 -7.64 5.31 -9.43
CA SER A 148 -6.60 4.85 -8.50
C SER A 148 -7.06 3.62 -7.72
N THR A 149 -6.15 2.66 -7.49
CA THR A 149 -6.39 1.41 -6.75
C THR A 149 -5.47 1.31 -5.55
N ASP A 150 -5.92 0.63 -4.49
CA ASP A 150 -5.19 0.50 -3.22
C ASP A 150 -4.84 -0.98 -2.96
N ALA A 151 -3.57 -1.34 -3.19
CA ALA A 151 -3.08 -2.68 -2.91
C ALA A 151 -3.05 -3.00 -1.41
N ALA A 152 -2.81 -2.01 -0.55
CA ALA A 152 -2.79 -2.22 0.90
C ALA A 152 -4.18 -2.66 1.41
N ALA A 153 -5.25 -2.04 0.90
CA ALA A 153 -6.61 -2.48 1.17
C ALA A 153 -6.87 -3.91 0.68
N VAL A 154 -6.41 -4.26 -0.53
CA VAL A 154 -6.54 -5.62 -1.09
C VAL A 154 -5.82 -6.64 -0.22
N PHE A 155 -4.56 -6.41 0.13
CA PHE A 155 -3.77 -7.35 0.91
C PHE A 155 -4.24 -7.47 2.37
N SER A 156 -4.78 -6.40 2.95
CA SER A 156 -5.38 -6.45 4.29
C SER A 156 -6.51 -7.47 4.38
N VAL A 157 -7.32 -7.55 3.31
CA VAL A 157 -8.47 -8.48 3.20
C VAL A 157 -8.01 -9.89 2.80
N LEU A 158 -7.02 -10.00 1.91
CA LEU A 158 -6.50 -11.28 1.41
C LEU A 158 -5.41 -11.91 2.29
N ARG A 159 -5.11 -11.34 3.45
CA ARG A 159 -4.03 -11.79 4.35
C ARG A 159 -4.02 -13.31 4.63
N LYS A 160 -5.20 -13.96 4.61
CA LYS A 160 -5.37 -15.41 4.86
C LYS A 160 -5.47 -16.26 3.59
N VAL A 161 -5.40 -15.65 2.41
CA VAL A 161 -5.52 -16.34 1.13
C VAL A 161 -4.19 -16.18 0.38
N PRO A 162 -3.39 -17.25 0.26
CA PRO A 162 -2.15 -17.19 -0.49
C PRO A 162 -2.46 -16.99 -1.98
N LEU A 163 -1.95 -15.90 -2.54
CA LEU A 163 -2.07 -15.60 -3.96
C LEU A 163 -0.80 -16.00 -4.71
N PRO A 164 -0.88 -16.30 -6.02
CA PRO A 164 0.30 -16.44 -6.86
C PRO A 164 1.15 -15.16 -6.82
N SER A 165 2.47 -15.29 -6.67
CA SER A 165 3.41 -14.16 -6.59
C SER A 165 3.29 -13.19 -7.77
N ARG A 166 2.92 -13.70 -8.95
CA ARG A 166 2.69 -12.88 -10.14
C ARG A 166 1.51 -11.92 -9.95
N VAL A 167 0.39 -12.39 -9.37
CA VAL A 167 -0.80 -11.57 -9.13
C VAL A 167 -0.50 -10.52 -8.06
N THR A 168 0.16 -10.94 -6.98
CA THR A 168 0.59 -10.05 -5.89
C THR A 168 1.50 -8.96 -6.41
N GLY A 169 2.53 -9.32 -7.19
CA GLY A 169 3.48 -8.38 -7.77
C GLY A 169 2.83 -7.38 -8.73
N VAL A 170 1.86 -7.81 -9.57
CA VAL A 170 1.15 -6.89 -10.47
C VAL A 170 0.27 -5.92 -9.69
N LEU A 171 -0.49 -6.40 -8.69
CA LEU A 171 -1.37 -5.53 -7.88
C LEU A 171 -0.57 -4.52 -7.06
N GLU A 172 0.55 -4.94 -6.46
CA GLU A 172 1.44 -4.08 -5.68
C GLU A 172 2.09 -2.99 -6.55
N ALA A 173 2.66 -3.40 -7.68
CA ALA A 173 3.29 -2.47 -8.61
C ALA A 173 2.25 -1.55 -9.28
N GLU A 174 1.07 -2.06 -9.68
CA GLU A 174 -0.02 -1.24 -10.22
C GLU A 174 -0.37 -0.11 -9.27
N SER A 175 -0.64 -0.43 -7.99
CA SER A 175 -1.04 0.55 -6.98
C SER A 175 0.02 1.63 -6.75
N GLY A 176 1.31 1.25 -6.74
CA GLY A 176 2.40 2.23 -6.57
C GLY A 176 2.61 3.15 -7.79
N PHE A 177 2.26 2.68 -8.99
CA PHE A 177 2.48 3.44 -10.23
C PHE A 177 1.25 4.21 -10.70
N ASN A 178 0.01 3.77 -10.40
CA ASN A 178 -1.20 4.37 -10.95
C ASN A 178 -1.58 5.70 -10.30
N ASP A 179 -1.14 5.97 -9.06
CA ASP A 179 -1.45 7.22 -8.36
C ASP A 179 -0.87 8.43 -9.10
N ALA A 180 0.33 8.29 -9.68
CA ALA A 180 0.99 9.36 -10.39
C ALA A 180 0.21 9.87 -11.62
N PRO A 181 -0.14 9.04 -12.62
CA PRO A 181 -0.94 9.50 -13.76
C PRO A 181 -2.34 9.95 -13.37
N VAL A 182 -2.94 9.35 -12.32
CA VAL A 182 -4.26 9.76 -11.82
C VAL A 182 -4.21 11.19 -11.25
N VAL A 183 -3.21 11.52 -10.43
CA VAL A 183 -3.05 12.89 -9.88
C VAL A 183 -2.92 13.91 -11.00
N ILE A 184 -2.07 13.63 -12.01
CA ILE A 184 -1.86 14.53 -13.16
C ILE A 184 -3.18 14.74 -13.91
N LEU A 185 -3.94 13.68 -14.17
CA LEU A 185 -5.25 13.76 -14.84
C LEU A 185 -6.26 14.58 -14.03
N VAL A 186 -6.34 14.35 -12.71
CA VAL A 186 -7.27 15.09 -11.83
C VAL A 186 -6.91 16.58 -11.81
N VAL A 187 -5.64 16.93 -11.71
CA VAL A 187 -5.17 18.32 -11.76
C VAL A 187 -5.50 18.93 -13.12
N ALA A 188 -5.19 18.25 -14.22
CA ALA A 188 -5.44 18.73 -15.57
C ALA A 188 -6.93 19.00 -15.84
N PHE A 189 -7.83 18.11 -15.38
CA PHE A 189 -9.27 18.29 -15.53
C PHE A 189 -9.88 19.30 -14.55
N SER A 190 -9.18 19.58 -13.42
CA SER A 190 -9.63 20.53 -12.41
C SER A 190 -9.19 21.96 -12.71
N THR A 191 -8.18 22.19 -13.56
CA THR A 191 -7.75 23.52 -13.98
C THR A 191 -8.74 24.14 -14.97
N ALA A 192 -8.93 25.46 -14.89
CA ALA A 192 -9.85 26.17 -15.78
C ALA A 192 -9.24 26.31 -17.19
N GLY A 193 -9.88 25.70 -18.16
CA GLY A 193 -9.54 25.82 -19.58
C GLY A 193 -9.93 24.55 -20.35
N PRO A 194 -10.26 24.65 -21.65
CA PRO A 194 -10.43 23.46 -22.48
C PRO A 194 -9.08 22.75 -22.61
N VAL A 195 -9.07 21.44 -22.54
CA VAL A 195 -7.91 20.62 -22.94
C VAL A 195 -7.74 20.84 -24.45
N GLU A 196 -6.91 21.84 -24.83
CA GLU A 196 -6.78 22.26 -26.23
C GLU A 196 -6.32 21.13 -27.14
N HIS A 197 -5.44 20.23 -26.60
CA HIS A 197 -4.91 19.12 -27.39
C HIS A 197 -4.62 17.91 -26.49
N TRP A 198 -5.33 16.82 -26.67
CA TRP A 198 -5.15 15.55 -25.94
C TRP A 198 -3.72 14.97 -26.05
N TYR A 199 -3.02 15.20 -27.18
CA TYR A 199 -1.63 14.79 -27.35
C TYR A 199 -0.65 15.60 -26.48
N GLY A 200 -0.98 16.86 -26.18
CA GLY A 200 -0.25 17.68 -25.21
C GLY A 200 -0.31 17.09 -23.82
N LEU A 201 -1.50 16.66 -23.38
CA LEU A 201 -1.70 15.99 -22.09
C LEU A 201 -0.90 14.69 -21.97
N ILE A 202 -0.86 13.86 -23.04
CA ILE A 202 -0.03 12.64 -23.04
C ILE A 202 1.45 12.98 -22.92
N GLY A 203 1.90 14.04 -23.62
CA GLY A 203 3.28 14.52 -23.52
C GLY A 203 3.63 14.99 -22.11
N GLU A 204 2.74 15.76 -21.49
CA GLU A 204 2.89 16.26 -20.12
C GLU A 204 2.96 15.12 -19.11
N ILE A 205 1.99 14.17 -19.14
CA ILE A 205 2.00 12.98 -18.29
C ILE A 205 3.32 12.21 -18.46
N THR A 206 3.75 11.97 -19.70
CA THR A 206 4.97 11.22 -19.96
C THR A 206 6.20 11.93 -19.41
N LEU A 207 6.28 13.25 -19.57
CA LEU A 207 7.39 14.07 -19.09
C LEU A 207 7.42 14.10 -17.56
N GLU A 208 6.29 14.37 -16.91
CA GLU A 208 6.19 14.39 -15.45
C GLU A 208 6.56 13.05 -14.82
N LEU A 209 6.10 11.94 -15.41
CA LEU A 209 6.47 10.59 -14.96
C LEU A 209 7.96 10.31 -15.16
N ALA A 210 8.53 10.71 -16.31
CA ALA A 210 9.95 10.51 -16.58
C ALA A 210 10.85 11.31 -15.61
N ILE A 211 10.52 12.57 -15.37
CA ILE A 211 11.23 13.43 -14.41
C ILE A 211 11.12 12.88 -12.99
N GLY A 212 9.90 12.53 -12.57
CA GLY A 212 9.65 11.94 -11.26
C GLY A 212 10.43 10.64 -11.04
N ALA A 213 10.44 9.76 -12.05
CA ALA A 213 11.19 8.50 -11.99
C ALA A 213 12.70 8.75 -11.92
N ALA A 214 13.24 9.64 -12.75
CA ALA A 214 14.67 9.95 -12.76
C ALA A 214 15.13 10.52 -11.41
N ILE A 215 14.38 11.49 -10.85
CA ILE A 215 14.68 12.09 -9.55
C ILE A 215 14.54 11.06 -8.42
N GLY A 216 13.47 10.27 -8.42
CA GLY A 216 13.25 9.25 -7.40
C GLY A 216 14.39 8.22 -7.36
N ILE A 217 14.79 7.69 -8.51
CA ILE A 217 15.90 6.74 -8.61
C ILE A 217 17.22 7.41 -8.18
N ALA A 218 17.50 8.62 -8.64
CA ALA A 218 18.73 9.33 -8.32
C ALA A 218 18.85 9.63 -6.82
N VAL A 219 17.81 10.20 -6.21
CA VAL A 219 17.78 10.52 -4.78
C VAL A 219 17.83 9.23 -3.93
N GLY A 220 17.10 8.18 -4.31
CA GLY A 220 17.14 6.89 -3.64
C GLY A 220 18.53 6.25 -3.71
N TRP A 221 19.18 6.28 -4.88
CA TRP A 221 20.53 5.76 -5.06
C TRP A 221 21.58 6.55 -4.27
N LEU A 222 21.57 7.89 -4.37
CA LEU A 222 22.47 8.78 -3.60
C LEU A 222 22.25 8.59 -2.10
N GLY A 223 20.99 8.54 -1.66
CA GLY A 223 20.64 8.30 -0.26
C GLY A 223 21.13 6.95 0.26
N SER A 224 20.94 5.89 -0.53
CA SER A 224 21.44 4.55 -0.17
C SER A 224 22.95 4.50 -0.11
N PHE A 225 23.64 5.17 -1.06
CA PHE A 225 25.10 5.28 -1.06
C PHE A 225 25.59 6.02 0.18
N GLY A 226 24.98 7.18 0.51
CA GLY A 226 25.33 7.97 1.69
C GLY A 226 25.15 7.17 3.00
N LEU A 227 23.98 6.52 3.19
CA LEU A 227 23.68 5.77 4.42
C LEU A 227 24.55 4.52 4.62
N ARG A 228 25.13 3.97 3.56
CA ARG A 228 26.07 2.85 3.68
C ARG A 228 27.47 3.29 4.09
N HIS A 229 27.86 4.53 3.76
CA HIS A 229 29.20 5.04 4.03
C HIS A 229 29.27 5.91 5.29
N VAL A 230 28.14 6.48 5.72
CA VAL A 230 28.06 7.31 6.93
C VAL A 230 27.62 6.44 8.12
N ALA A 231 28.52 6.22 9.08
CA ALA A 231 28.17 5.56 10.32
C ALA A 231 27.45 6.57 11.24
N LEU A 232 26.12 6.43 11.34
CA LEU A 232 25.33 7.27 12.25
C LEU A 232 25.53 6.80 13.72
N PRO A 233 25.62 7.75 14.68
CA PRO A 233 25.96 7.46 16.06
C PRO A 233 24.86 6.70 16.83
N ALA A 234 23.63 6.69 16.32
CA ALA A 234 22.49 6.00 16.94
C ALA A 234 21.65 5.27 15.89
N SER A 235 21.20 4.06 16.23
CA SER A 235 20.37 3.23 15.34
C SER A 235 19.04 3.88 14.97
N GLY A 236 18.44 4.68 15.86
CA GLY A 236 17.22 5.43 15.61
C GLY A 236 17.34 6.56 14.60
N LEU A 237 18.55 6.98 14.23
CA LEU A 237 18.76 8.01 13.21
C LEU A 237 18.61 7.45 11.77
N TYR A 238 18.86 6.15 11.57
CA TYR A 238 18.68 5.52 10.24
C TYR A 238 17.25 5.60 9.72
N PRO A 239 16.22 5.22 10.50
CA PRO A 239 14.83 5.39 10.09
C PRO A 239 14.47 6.83 9.72
N ILE A 240 14.90 7.79 10.53
CA ILE A 240 14.64 9.22 10.28
C ILE A 240 15.31 9.67 8.98
N ALA A 241 16.57 9.29 8.75
CA ALA A 241 17.30 9.64 7.54
C ALA A 241 16.66 9.02 6.29
N VAL A 242 16.21 7.75 6.36
CA VAL A 242 15.51 7.08 5.25
C VAL A 242 14.22 7.80 4.90
N MET A 243 13.40 8.16 5.90
CA MET A 243 12.16 8.92 5.67
C MET A 243 12.44 10.32 5.14
N ALA A 244 13.47 10.99 5.66
CA ALA A 244 13.88 12.31 5.16
C ALA A 244 14.31 12.26 3.67
N ILE A 245 15.06 11.23 3.26
CA ILE A 245 15.46 11.03 1.86
C ILE A 245 14.21 10.78 0.99
N ALA A 246 13.27 9.96 1.45
CA ALA A 246 12.03 9.70 0.74
C ALA A 246 11.20 10.99 0.53
N VAL A 247 11.02 11.79 1.59
CA VAL A 247 10.33 13.09 1.51
C VAL A 247 11.08 14.07 0.60
N THR A 248 12.42 14.07 0.64
CA THR A 248 13.25 14.88 -0.25
C THR A 248 13.03 14.50 -1.71
N ALA A 249 12.91 13.20 -2.02
CA ALA A 249 12.60 12.74 -3.38
C ALA A 249 11.25 13.28 -3.86
N TYR A 250 10.22 13.24 -3.01
CA TYR A 250 8.91 13.83 -3.31
C TYR A 250 9.03 15.33 -3.64
N ALA A 251 9.64 16.08 -2.72
CA ALA A 251 9.75 17.52 -2.86
C ALA A 251 10.58 17.93 -4.09
N ALA A 252 11.71 17.25 -4.32
CA ALA A 252 12.55 17.50 -5.49
C ALA A 252 11.82 17.15 -6.80
N GLY A 253 11.09 16.05 -6.84
CA GLY A 253 10.27 15.67 -7.99
C GLY A 253 9.20 16.70 -8.30
N ALA A 254 8.43 17.11 -7.30
CA ALA A 254 7.38 18.11 -7.44
C ALA A 254 7.93 19.49 -7.83
N MET A 255 9.03 19.93 -7.24
CA MET A 255 9.67 21.22 -7.59
C MET A 255 10.27 21.24 -9.01
N ALA A 256 10.65 20.09 -9.53
CA ALA A 256 11.15 19.95 -10.90
C ALA A 256 10.03 19.74 -11.95
N HIS A 257 8.78 20.00 -11.61
CA HIS A 257 7.62 19.73 -12.46
C HIS A 257 7.53 18.28 -12.90
N GLY A 258 7.92 17.34 -12.02
CA GLY A 258 7.74 15.91 -12.20
C GLY A 258 6.77 15.35 -11.15
N SER A 259 6.37 14.09 -11.32
CA SER A 259 5.52 13.42 -10.35
C SER A 259 6.26 13.14 -9.04
N GLY A 260 5.99 13.94 -8.00
CA GLY A 260 6.55 13.76 -6.66
C GLY A 260 6.14 12.42 -6.04
N PHE A 261 4.90 11.96 -6.29
CA PHE A 261 4.40 10.67 -5.78
C PHE A 261 5.15 9.48 -6.38
N LEU A 262 5.45 9.52 -7.67
CA LEU A 262 6.30 8.51 -8.30
C LEU A 262 7.74 8.59 -7.78
N ALA A 263 8.26 9.79 -7.57
CA ALA A 263 9.61 9.99 -7.06
C ALA A 263 9.79 9.41 -5.65
N VAL A 264 8.88 9.67 -4.72
CA VAL A 264 8.95 9.09 -3.36
C VAL A 264 8.82 7.57 -3.37
N TYR A 265 7.91 7.02 -4.16
CA TYR A 265 7.73 5.58 -4.26
C TYR A 265 9.00 4.88 -4.78
N LEU A 266 9.56 5.36 -5.89
CA LEU A 266 10.78 4.79 -6.47
C LEU A 266 12.01 4.98 -5.59
N ALA A 267 12.18 6.15 -4.96
CA ALA A 267 13.28 6.39 -4.03
C ALA A 267 13.20 5.42 -2.84
N SER A 268 12.02 5.25 -2.28
CA SER A 268 11.77 4.33 -1.16
C SER A 268 11.99 2.88 -1.57
N MET A 269 11.58 2.47 -2.76
CA MET A 269 11.83 1.13 -3.30
C MET A 269 13.34 0.88 -3.48
N VAL A 270 14.11 1.86 -3.98
CA VAL A 270 15.57 1.74 -4.07
C VAL A 270 16.20 1.61 -2.69
N LEU A 271 15.78 2.41 -1.71
CA LEU A 271 16.24 2.35 -0.32
C LEU A 271 15.89 1.00 0.33
N GLY A 272 14.66 0.50 0.12
CA GLY A 272 14.16 -0.77 0.65
C GLY A 272 14.95 -1.99 0.18
N ASN A 273 15.46 -1.93 -1.06
CA ASN A 273 16.26 -3.01 -1.65
C ASN A 273 17.78 -2.84 -1.45
N ALA A 274 18.22 -1.77 -0.79
CA ALA A 274 19.61 -1.36 -0.68
C ALA A 274 20.31 -1.95 0.54
N LYS A 275 20.04 -3.03 1.16
CA LYS A 275 20.74 -3.63 2.32
C LYS A 275 21.32 -2.55 3.29
N LEU A 276 20.46 -1.68 3.79
CA LEU A 276 20.84 -0.60 4.69
C LEU A 276 21.11 -1.14 6.12
N PRO A 277 22.00 -0.48 6.90
CA PRO A 277 22.17 -0.78 8.32
C PRO A 277 20.84 -0.58 9.07
N HIS A 278 20.64 -1.37 10.14
CA HIS A 278 19.46 -1.28 11.03
C HIS A 278 18.10 -1.38 10.30
N TRP A 279 18.05 -2.15 9.20
CA TRP A 279 16.86 -2.29 8.36
C TRP A 279 15.58 -2.66 9.11
N PRO A 280 15.56 -3.63 10.09
CA PRO A 280 14.35 -3.96 10.84
C PRO A 280 13.78 -2.79 11.63
N ALA A 281 14.66 -1.97 12.25
CA ALA A 281 14.26 -0.76 12.96
C ALA A 281 13.67 0.27 11.99
N THR A 282 14.27 0.43 10.81
CA THR A 282 13.78 1.33 9.76
C THR A 282 12.41 0.89 9.27
N ARG A 283 12.22 -0.40 9.00
CA ARG A 283 10.94 -0.95 8.55
C ARG A 283 9.84 -0.77 9.59
N GLY A 284 10.10 -1.12 10.86
CA GLY A 284 9.12 -0.97 11.94
C GLY A 284 8.73 0.49 12.20
N PHE A 285 9.68 1.42 12.07
CA PHE A 285 9.41 2.86 12.18
C PHE A 285 8.54 3.36 11.00
N ALA A 286 8.88 2.99 9.77
CA ALA A 286 8.13 3.38 8.58
C ALA A 286 6.69 2.82 8.63
N GLU A 287 6.52 1.57 9.02
CA GLU A 287 5.21 0.94 9.22
C GLU A 287 4.38 1.68 10.28
N GLY A 288 4.97 1.98 11.45
CA GLY A 288 4.30 2.74 12.50
C GLY A 288 3.88 4.15 12.05
N LEU A 289 4.74 4.84 11.29
CA LEU A 289 4.44 6.16 10.74
C LEU A 289 3.35 6.07 9.65
N GLY A 290 3.37 5.02 8.82
CA GLY A 290 2.34 4.71 7.84
C GLY A 290 0.96 4.52 8.49
N TRP A 291 0.88 3.78 9.60
CA TRP A 291 -0.35 3.63 10.37
C TRP A 291 -0.88 4.96 10.90
N ILE A 292 -0.02 5.81 11.47
CA ILE A 292 -0.42 7.14 11.98
C ILE A 292 -0.94 8.00 10.83
N ALA A 293 -0.23 8.03 9.69
CA ALA A 293 -0.63 8.77 8.51
C ALA A 293 -1.98 8.28 7.97
N GLN A 294 -2.16 6.97 7.87
CA GLN A 294 -3.40 6.36 7.38
C GLN A 294 -4.58 6.65 8.30
N ILE A 295 -4.45 6.43 9.62
CA ILE A 295 -5.51 6.72 10.59
C ILE A 295 -5.87 8.21 10.55
N GLY A 296 -4.87 9.10 10.65
CA GLY A 296 -5.08 10.55 10.65
C GLY A 296 -5.79 11.02 9.39
N MET A 297 -5.36 10.54 8.23
CA MET A 297 -5.93 10.86 6.93
C MET A 297 -7.40 10.43 6.82
N PHE A 298 -7.72 9.17 7.14
CA PHE A 298 -9.10 8.68 7.04
C PHE A 298 -10.05 9.34 8.05
N VAL A 299 -9.58 9.63 9.26
CA VAL A 299 -10.37 10.38 10.24
C VAL A 299 -10.62 11.81 9.74
N LEU A 300 -9.61 12.47 9.19
CA LEU A 300 -9.75 13.81 8.64
C LEU A 300 -10.72 13.86 7.46
N LEU A 301 -10.63 12.87 6.56
CA LEU A 301 -11.57 12.74 5.44
C LEU A 301 -13.01 12.46 5.91
N GLY A 302 -13.16 11.67 6.97
CA GLY A 302 -14.47 11.46 7.60
C GLY A 302 -15.04 12.71 8.24
N LEU A 303 -14.19 13.56 8.84
CA LEU A 303 -14.60 14.86 9.42
C LEU A 303 -15.07 15.86 8.36
N LEU A 304 -14.55 15.78 7.13
CA LEU A 304 -14.90 16.69 6.03
C LEU A 304 -16.30 16.41 5.47
N VAL A 305 -16.85 15.22 5.75
CA VAL A 305 -18.13 14.76 5.20
C VAL A 305 -19.29 15.19 6.06
N THR A 306 -20.35 15.65 5.41
CA THR A 306 -21.65 15.92 6.02
C THR A 306 -22.63 14.81 5.61
N PRO A 307 -22.96 13.84 6.49
CA PRO A 307 -23.74 12.65 6.12
C PRO A 307 -25.10 12.92 5.48
N HIS A 308 -25.81 13.97 5.88
CA HIS A 308 -27.12 14.25 5.29
C HIS A 308 -27.04 14.71 3.83
N ASP A 309 -25.95 15.35 3.41
CA ASP A 309 -25.72 15.77 2.02
C ASP A 309 -25.38 14.58 1.09
N LEU A 310 -24.98 13.43 1.67
CA LEU A 310 -24.62 12.23 0.89
C LEU A 310 -25.83 11.50 0.30
N VAL A 311 -27.03 11.69 0.87
CA VAL A 311 -28.23 10.93 0.47
C VAL A 311 -28.60 11.23 -0.97
N ASP A 312 -28.54 12.50 -1.38
CA ASP A 312 -28.88 12.94 -2.73
C ASP A 312 -27.87 12.45 -3.79
N ASP A 313 -26.61 12.28 -3.36
CA ASP A 313 -25.50 11.84 -4.23
C ASP A 313 -25.30 10.31 -4.20
N ALA A 314 -26.04 9.57 -3.36
CA ALA A 314 -25.88 8.13 -3.22
C ALA A 314 -26.24 7.37 -4.50
N TRP A 315 -27.31 7.74 -5.20
CA TRP A 315 -27.71 7.10 -6.44
C TRP A 315 -26.68 7.29 -7.56
N PRO A 316 -26.21 8.51 -7.87
CA PRO A 316 -25.09 8.72 -8.79
C PRO A 316 -23.85 7.88 -8.44
N ALA A 317 -23.47 7.85 -7.17
CA ALA A 317 -22.32 7.09 -6.71
C ALA A 317 -22.46 5.58 -6.94
N ILE A 318 -23.64 5.01 -6.66
CA ILE A 318 -23.91 3.58 -6.88
C ILE A 318 -23.83 3.25 -8.37
N VAL A 319 -24.43 4.06 -9.22
CA VAL A 319 -24.42 3.82 -10.69
C VAL A 319 -23.01 3.93 -11.25
N ILE A 320 -22.29 5.00 -10.93
CA ILE A 320 -20.91 5.20 -11.40
C ILE A 320 -20.00 4.08 -10.89
N GLY A 321 -20.13 3.69 -9.62
CA GLY A 321 -19.37 2.59 -9.05
C GLY A 321 -19.71 1.24 -9.69
N LEU A 322 -20.96 1.01 -10.09
CA LEU A 322 -21.36 -0.18 -10.84
C LEU A 322 -20.68 -0.21 -12.22
N VAL A 323 -20.74 0.91 -12.97
CA VAL A 323 -20.02 1.04 -14.25
C VAL A 323 -18.52 0.80 -14.07
N LEU A 324 -17.93 1.43 -13.05
CA LEU A 324 -16.51 1.27 -12.74
C LEU A 324 -16.14 -0.20 -12.47
N THR A 325 -16.91 -0.88 -11.62
CA THR A 325 -16.56 -2.23 -11.14
C THR A 325 -16.92 -3.31 -12.15
N MET A 326 -18.08 -3.18 -12.84
CA MET A 326 -18.58 -4.23 -13.74
C MET A 326 -18.14 -4.05 -15.19
N VAL A 327 -17.80 -2.83 -15.61
CA VAL A 327 -17.46 -2.54 -17.00
C VAL A 327 -16.04 -1.98 -17.12
N ALA A 328 -15.76 -0.85 -16.48
CA ALA A 328 -14.50 -0.14 -16.68
C ALA A 328 -13.29 -0.96 -16.22
N ARG A 329 -13.33 -1.49 -15.02
CA ARG A 329 -12.23 -2.27 -14.45
C ARG A 329 -11.98 -3.61 -15.18
N PRO A 330 -12.99 -4.45 -15.48
CA PRO A 330 -12.76 -5.66 -16.29
C PRO A 330 -12.21 -5.34 -17.68
N LEU A 331 -12.75 -4.32 -18.35
CA LEU A 331 -12.29 -3.90 -19.68
C LEU A 331 -10.83 -3.41 -19.63
N SER A 332 -10.50 -2.57 -18.64
CA SER A 332 -9.14 -2.09 -18.35
C SER A 332 -8.17 -3.25 -18.17
N VAL A 333 -8.48 -4.21 -17.28
CA VAL A 333 -7.62 -5.37 -17.00
C VAL A 333 -7.46 -6.26 -18.23
N VAL A 334 -8.57 -6.57 -18.92
CA VAL A 334 -8.52 -7.47 -20.08
C VAL A 334 -7.69 -6.84 -21.21
N LEU A 335 -7.94 -5.57 -21.56
CA LEU A 335 -7.25 -4.90 -22.68
C LEU A 335 -5.78 -4.64 -22.35
N SER A 336 -5.45 -4.18 -21.13
CA SER A 336 -4.06 -3.92 -20.74
C SER A 336 -3.23 -5.19 -20.64
N LEU A 337 -3.85 -6.32 -20.25
CA LEU A 337 -3.16 -7.59 -20.09
C LEU A 337 -3.28 -8.52 -21.32
N LEU A 338 -3.78 -8.03 -22.46
CA LEU A 338 -3.81 -8.81 -23.71
C LEU A 338 -2.42 -9.30 -24.15
N PRO A 339 -1.35 -8.48 -24.10
CA PRO A 339 -0.02 -8.91 -24.52
C PRO A 339 0.60 -9.96 -23.58
N PHE A 340 0.10 -10.05 -22.33
CA PHE A 340 0.64 -10.93 -21.31
C PHE A 340 -0.16 -12.23 -21.22
N ARG A 341 0.53 -13.37 -21.28
CA ARG A 341 -0.09 -14.70 -21.15
C ARG A 341 -0.49 -14.96 -19.70
N MET A 342 -1.59 -14.33 -19.25
CA MET A 342 -2.15 -14.53 -17.91
C MET A 342 -3.43 -15.37 -18.00
N PRO A 343 -3.62 -16.36 -17.11
CA PRO A 343 -4.86 -17.13 -16.99
C PRO A 343 -6.06 -16.21 -16.75
N TRP A 344 -7.23 -16.59 -17.25
CA TRP A 344 -8.45 -15.78 -17.07
C TRP A 344 -8.85 -15.62 -15.59
N GLN A 345 -8.55 -16.64 -14.78
CA GLN A 345 -8.80 -16.62 -13.32
C GLN A 345 -8.03 -15.48 -12.64
N GLU A 346 -6.77 -15.28 -12.99
CA GLU A 346 -5.95 -14.17 -12.48
C GLU A 346 -6.52 -12.83 -12.93
N LYS A 347 -6.87 -12.69 -14.21
CA LYS A 347 -7.51 -11.47 -14.75
C LYS A 347 -8.85 -11.18 -14.06
N ALA A 348 -9.67 -12.19 -13.81
CA ALA A 348 -10.94 -12.04 -13.11
C ALA A 348 -10.76 -11.57 -11.66
N LEU A 349 -9.77 -12.15 -10.93
CA LEU A 349 -9.44 -11.67 -9.60
C LEU A 349 -8.95 -10.23 -9.61
N MET A 350 -8.03 -9.88 -10.52
CA MET A 350 -7.50 -8.51 -10.63
C MET A 350 -8.58 -7.49 -11.02
N SER A 351 -9.55 -7.89 -11.83
CA SER A 351 -10.70 -7.05 -12.16
C SER A 351 -11.56 -6.74 -10.93
N TRP A 352 -11.71 -7.69 -10.02
CA TRP A 352 -12.48 -7.51 -8.79
C TRP A 352 -11.66 -6.89 -7.66
N ALA A 353 -10.34 -7.11 -7.65
CA ALA A 353 -9.41 -6.62 -6.63
C ALA A 353 -9.10 -5.12 -6.72
N GLY A 354 -9.78 -4.39 -7.57
CA GLY A 354 -9.63 -2.94 -7.67
C GLY A 354 -10.29 -2.22 -6.48
N LEU A 355 -9.86 -2.48 -5.25
CA LEU A 355 -10.31 -1.73 -4.07
C LEU A 355 -9.81 -0.28 -4.13
N ARG A 356 -10.63 0.64 -3.64
CA ARG A 356 -10.31 2.06 -3.55
C ARG A 356 -10.07 2.42 -2.09
N GLY A 357 -8.91 3.06 -1.84
CA GLY A 357 -8.54 3.53 -0.52
C GLY A 357 -8.85 5.00 -0.31
N ALA A 358 -7.98 5.68 0.44
CA ALA A 358 -8.10 7.10 0.70
C ALA A 358 -7.69 7.98 -0.48
N VAL A 359 -6.83 7.49 -1.37
CA VAL A 359 -6.29 8.29 -2.48
C VAL A 359 -7.41 8.94 -3.30
N PRO A 360 -8.45 8.23 -3.77
CA PRO A 360 -9.57 8.85 -4.46
C PRO A 360 -10.25 9.96 -3.66
N ILE A 361 -10.47 9.78 -2.35
CA ILE A 361 -11.17 10.78 -1.53
C ILE A 361 -10.30 12.03 -1.35
N ILE A 362 -8.96 11.87 -1.19
CA ILE A 362 -8.03 13.00 -1.15
C ILE A 362 -8.01 13.73 -2.49
N LEU A 363 -7.93 12.99 -3.58
CA LEU A 363 -7.89 13.59 -4.92
C LEU A 363 -9.19 14.33 -5.26
N ALA A 364 -10.32 13.91 -4.69
CA ALA A 364 -11.59 14.63 -4.81
C ALA A 364 -11.60 16.00 -4.10
N THR A 365 -10.60 16.30 -3.26
CA THR A 365 -10.43 17.65 -2.69
C THR A 365 -9.78 18.62 -3.69
N ILE A 366 -9.07 18.14 -4.72
CA ILE A 366 -8.42 18.98 -5.73
C ILE A 366 -9.42 19.88 -6.47
N PRO A 367 -10.52 19.36 -7.04
CA PRO A 367 -11.53 20.21 -7.67
C PRO A 367 -12.18 21.19 -6.69
N MET A 368 -12.29 20.85 -5.39
CA MET A 368 -12.81 21.78 -4.38
C MET A 368 -11.88 22.98 -4.17
N VAL A 369 -10.57 22.73 -4.08
CA VAL A 369 -9.56 23.78 -3.89
C VAL A 369 -9.40 24.65 -5.16
N ASN A 370 -9.54 24.04 -6.34
CA ASN A 370 -9.47 24.74 -7.62
C ASN A 370 -10.77 25.46 -8.00
N GLY A 371 -11.81 25.40 -7.16
CA GLY A 371 -13.07 26.12 -7.40
C GLY A 371 -13.86 25.58 -8.59
N VAL A 372 -13.80 24.26 -8.83
CA VAL A 372 -14.64 23.61 -9.87
C VAL A 372 -16.10 23.65 -9.42
N ASP A 373 -16.99 23.98 -10.35
CA ASP A 373 -18.42 23.98 -10.10
C ASP A 373 -18.90 22.61 -9.60
N ASP A 374 -19.81 22.60 -8.62
CA ASP A 374 -20.34 21.39 -7.99
C ASP A 374 -19.26 20.44 -7.38
N SER A 375 -18.09 20.94 -7.05
CA SER A 375 -17.00 20.14 -6.51
C SER A 375 -17.36 19.38 -5.21
N THR A 376 -18.23 19.93 -4.38
CA THR A 376 -18.78 19.23 -3.21
C THR A 376 -19.56 17.98 -3.61
N ARG A 377 -20.35 18.06 -4.68
CA ARG A 377 -21.07 16.92 -5.23
C ARG A 377 -20.11 15.85 -5.77
N ILE A 378 -19.04 16.26 -6.47
CA ILE A 378 -17.98 15.34 -6.92
C ILE A 378 -17.37 14.62 -5.72
N PHE A 379 -17.04 15.34 -4.65
CA PHE A 379 -16.48 14.77 -3.44
C PHE A 379 -17.44 13.76 -2.79
N ASN A 380 -18.72 14.11 -2.62
CA ASN A 380 -19.74 13.25 -2.06
C ASN A 380 -19.92 11.96 -2.85
N ILE A 381 -20.01 12.04 -4.19
CA ILE A 381 -20.12 10.89 -5.09
C ILE A 381 -18.91 9.95 -4.89
N VAL A 382 -17.69 10.49 -4.91
CA VAL A 382 -16.46 9.71 -4.73
C VAL A 382 -16.44 9.06 -3.36
N PHE A 383 -16.79 9.79 -2.30
CA PHE A 383 -16.84 9.28 -0.94
C PHE A 383 -17.80 8.10 -0.80
N VAL A 384 -19.05 8.26 -1.23
CA VAL A 384 -20.07 7.19 -1.17
C VAL A 384 -19.63 5.99 -2.00
N LEU A 385 -19.10 6.22 -3.21
CA LEU A 385 -18.59 5.16 -4.07
C LEU A 385 -17.49 4.35 -3.36
N VAL A 386 -16.48 5.01 -2.80
CA VAL A 386 -15.38 4.34 -2.10
C VAL A 386 -15.91 3.51 -0.93
N VAL A 387 -16.79 4.07 -0.10
CA VAL A 387 -17.37 3.37 1.06
C VAL A 387 -18.17 2.15 0.61
N VAL A 388 -19.14 2.34 -0.28
CA VAL A 388 -20.08 1.27 -0.69
C VAL A 388 -19.32 0.13 -1.38
N TYR A 389 -18.45 0.45 -2.33
CA TYR A 389 -17.75 -0.59 -3.10
C TYR A 389 -16.66 -1.28 -2.28
N THR A 390 -16.01 -0.59 -1.35
CA THR A 390 -15.08 -1.22 -0.41
C THR A 390 -15.81 -2.19 0.55
N LEU A 391 -17.02 -1.83 0.99
CA LEU A 391 -17.87 -2.71 1.80
C LEU A 391 -18.32 -3.97 1.04
N ILE A 392 -18.56 -3.86 -0.28
CA ILE A 392 -18.99 -4.99 -1.10
C ILE A 392 -17.80 -5.85 -1.53
N GLN A 393 -16.76 -5.23 -2.10
CA GLN A 393 -15.62 -5.94 -2.66
C GLN A 393 -14.72 -6.55 -1.59
N GLY A 394 -14.51 -5.86 -0.45
CA GLY A 394 -13.65 -6.35 0.62
C GLY A 394 -14.03 -7.77 1.07
N PRO A 395 -15.21 -8.00 1.64
CA PRO A 395 -15.62 -9.33 2.11
C PRO A 395 -15.76 -10.39 1.01
N THR A 396 -16.07 -9.97 -0.23
CA THR A 396 -16.27 -10.90 -1.36
C THR A 396 -14.98 -11.34 -2.03
N LEU A 397 -13.90 -10.59 -1.88
CA LEU A 397 -12.62 -10.86 -2.52
C LEU A 397 -11.98 -12.20 -2.09
N PRO A 398 -11.93 -12.58 -0.80
CA PRO A 398 -11.41 -13.88 -0.38
C PRO A 398 -12.26 -15.05 -0.87
N TRP A 399 -13.58 -14.87 -0.95
CA TRP A 399 -14.49 -15.86 -1.50
C TRP A 399 -14.23 -16.07 -2.99
N LEU A 400 -14.06 -14.99 -3.77
CA LEU A 400 -13.76 -15.04 -5.20
C LEU A 400 -12.41 -15.72 -5.47
N ALA A 401 -11.37 -15.37 -4.71
CA ALA A 401 -10.03 -15.97 -4.85
C ALA A 401 -10.09 -17.49 -4.65
N ARG A 402 -10.82 -17.96 -3.64
CA ARG A 402 -11.04 -19.40 -3.40
C ARG A 402 -11.86 -20.06 -4.51
N LYS A 403 -12.93 -19.39 -4.99
CA LYS A 403 -13.78 -19.92 -6.09
C LYS A 403 -13.01 -20.05 -7.40
N LEU A 404 -12.09 -19.14 -7.67
CA LEU A 404 -11.20 -19.18 -8.84
C LEU A 404 -10.02 -20.14 -8.67
N ARG A 405 -9.92 -20.82 -7.51
CA ARG A 405 -8.83 -21.76 -7.16
C ARG A 405 -7.44 -21.13 -7.30
N LEU A 406 -7.32 -19.85 -6.98
CA LEU A 406 -6.05 -19.12 -7.03
C LEU A 406 -5.26 -19.26 -5.72
N GLY A 407 -5.86 -19.79 -4.65
CA GLY A 407 -5.14 -20.25 -3.48
C GLY A 407 -4.42 -21.55 -3.84
N SER A 408 -3.09 -21.50 -3.96
CA SER A 408 -2.32 -22.70 -4.26
C SER A 408 -2.32 -23.63 -3.04
N ASP A 409 -3.02 -24.75 -3.12
CA ASP A 409 -2.99 -25.81 -2.10
C ASP A 409 -1.55 -26.37 -1.89
N SER A 410 -0.66 -26.16 -2.86
CA SER A 410 0.73 -26.65 -2.83
C SER A 410 1.76 -25.66 -2.28
N ALA A 411 1.53 -24.34 -2.37
CA ALA A 411 2.47 -23.34 -1.84
C ALA A 411 2.16 -22.95 -0.39
N SER A 412 0.89 -22.99 0.01
CA SER A 412 0.43 -22.59 1.34
C SER A 412 0.76 -23.59 2.44
N ALA A 413 0.82 -24.89 2.11
CA ALA A 413 1.12 -25.93 3.10
C ALA A 413 2.60 -25.97 3.51
N ALA A 414 3.49 -25.32 2.75
CA ALA A 414 4.93 -25.35 2.94
C ALA A 414 5.56 -23.98 3.20
N ASP A 415 4.78 -22.91 3.19
CA ASP A 415 5.33 -21.57 3.44
C ASP A 415 5.52 -21.34 4.93
N LEU A 416 6.77 -21.57 5.36
CA LEU A 416 7.21 -21.29 6.72
C LEU A 416 7.17 -19.77 6.94
N GLY A 417 6.39 -19.33 7.91
CA GLY A 417 6.50 -17.97 8.42
C GLY A 417 7.88 -17.79 9.06
N ILE A 418 8.87 -17.34 8.29
CA ILE A 418 10.23 -17.07 8.80
C ILE A 418 10.34 -15.58 9.08
N GLU A 419 10.33 -15.21 10.34
CA GLU A 419 10.68 -13.88 10.80
C GLU A 419 12.15 -13.85 11.20
N SER A 420 12.91 -12.85 10.75
CA SER A 420 14.31 -12.69 11.12
C SER A 420 14.53 -11.41 11.90
N ALA A 421 15.13 -11.53 13.07
CA ALA A 421 15.62 -10.41 13.86
C ALA A 421 17.17 -10.43 13.88
N PRO A 422 17.85 -9.32 13.49
CA PRO A 422 19.31 -9.28 13.56
C PRO A 422 19.77 -9.16 15.00
N LEU A 423 20.77 -9.93 15.34
CA LEU A 423 21.51 -9.83 16.59
C LEU A 423 22.75 -8.95 16.33
N GLU A 424 22.57 -7.63 16.28
CA GLU A 424 23.57 -6.66 15.81
C GLU A 424 24.94 -6.75 16.50
N ARG A 425 24.98 -7.10 17.80
CA ARG A 425 26.24 -7.27 18.55
C ARG A 425 26.93 -8.60 18.28
N LEU A 426 26.24 -9.60 17.74
CA LEU A 426 26.76 -10.97 17.60
C LEU A 426 27.02 -11.35 16.14
N ARG A 427 26.86 -10.44 15.18
CA ARG A 427 26.97 -10.70 13.73
C ARG A 427 26.20 -11.95 13.30
N GLY A 428 24.96 -12.06 13.77
CA GLY A 428 24.10 -13.20 13.51
C GLY A 428 22.64 -12.80 13.39
N HIS A 429 21.82 -13.71 12.88
CA HIS A 429 20.39 -13.56 12.75
C HIS A 429 19.67 -14.59 13.60
N LEU A 430 18.59 -14.14 14.23
CA LEU A 430 17.60 -15.00 14.86
C LEU A 430 16.47 -15.22 13.86
N LEU A 431 16.25 -16.47 13.46
CA LEU A 431 15.13 -16.84 12.58
C LEU A 431 14.07 -17.50 13.44
N SER A 432 12.87 -16.95 13.48
CA SER A 432 11.69 -17.60 14.03
C SER A 432 10.96 -18.32 12.89
N VAL A 433 10.71 -19.62 13.08
CA VAL A 433 10.15 -20.50 12.05
C VAL A 433 8.97 -21.24 12.62
N SER A 434 7.76 -20.94 12.19
CA SER A 434 6.55 -21.64 12.57
C SER A 434 6.30 -22.85 11.65
N ILE A 435 5.93 -24.02 12.21
CA ILE A 435 5.65 -25.24 11.47
C ILE A 435 4.14 -25.37 11.25
N PRO A 436 3.60 -25.06 10.06
CA PRO A 436 2.18 -25.13 9.77
C PRO A 436 1.71 -26.61 9.59
N GLU A 437 0.39 -26.83 9.68
CA GLU A 437 -0.22 -28.17 9.59
C GLU A 437 0.08 -28.93 8.29
N GLY A 438 0.42 -28.25 7.20
CA GLY A 438 0.79 -28.86 5.91
C GLY A 438 2.28 -29.11 5.72
N SER A 439 3.13 -28.74 6.66
CA SER A 439 4.59 -28.84 6.52
C SER A 439 5.08 -30.29 6.70
N ARG A 440 5.96 -30.74 5.80
CA ARG A 440 6.64 -32.04 5.93
C ARG A 440 7.78 -32.05 6.94
N MET A 441 7.96 -30.97 7.70
CA MET A 441 8.85 -30.93 8.87
C MET A 441 8.29 -31.72 10.07
N HIS A 442 6.99 -32.00 10.08
CA HIS A 442 6.41 -32.86 11.10
C HIS A 442 7.01 -34.25 11.08
N GLY A 443 7.45 -34.74 12.24
CA GLY A 443 8.09 -36.03 12.35
C GLY A 443 9.59 -36.05 12.00
N VAL A 444 10.17 -34.89 11.62
CA VAL A 444 11.62 -34.75 11.38
C VAL A 444 12.33 -34.47 12.68
N GLU A 445 13.46 -35.12 12.94
CA GLU A 445 14.32 -34.79 14.07
C GLU A 445 15.15 -33.51 13.80
N VAL A 446 15.51 -32.79 14.86
CA VAL A 446 16.34 -31.58 14.74
C VAL A 446 17.67 -31.87 14.03
N SER A 447 18.27 -33.03 14.30
CA SER A 447 19.49 -33.49 13.61
C SER A 447 19.30 -33.70 12.11
N GLU A 448 18.11 -34.14 11.70
CA GLU A 448 17.76 -34.41 10.28
C GLU A 448 17.52 -33.12 9.48
N LEU A 449 17.36 -31.97 10.13
CA LEU A 449 17.29 -30.68 9.44
C LEU A 449 18.62 -30.39 8.70
N ARG A 450 19.75 -30.92 9.17
CA ARG A 450 21.08 -30.74 8.57
C ARG A 450 21.36 -29.29 8.27
N MET A 451 21.28 -28.46 9.30
CA MET A 451 21.58 -27.04 9.20
C MET A 451 23.03 -26.81 8.74
N PRO A 452 23.30 -25.76 7.96
CA PRO A 452 24.68 -25.45 7.55
C PRO A 452 25.54 -25.09 8.78
N PRO A 453 26.88 -25.33 8.72
CA PRO A 453 27.80 -24.91 9.78
C PRO A 453 27.68 -23.41 10.02
N GLY A 454 27.42 -23.01 11.27
CA GLY A 454 27.13 -21.62 11.65
C GLY A 454 25.64 -21.30 11.80
N ALA A 455 24.76 -22.31 11.65
CA ALA A 455 23.35 -22.20 11.98
C ALA A 455 22.93 -23.36 12.90
N ALA A 456 22.11 -23.07 13.91
CA ALA A 456 21.60 -24.07 14.85
C ALA A 456 20.19 -23.73 15.36
N VAL A 457 19.37 -24.76 15.61
CA VAL A 457 18.09 -24.60 16.31
C VAL A 457 18.40 -24.47 17.80
N THR A 458 18.11 -23.32 18.37
CA THR A 458 18.45 -22.99 19.77
C THR A 458 17.30 -23.18 20.73
N LEU A 459 16.06 -23.01 20.27
CA LEU A 459 14.87 -23.15 21.10
C LEU A 459 13.70 -23.70 20.25
N VAL A 460 12.85 -24.48 20.89
CA VAL A 460 11.57 -24.91 20.35
C VAL A 460 10.47 -24.47 21.31
N VAL A 461 9.45 -23.80 20.79
CA VAL A 461 8.25 -23.45 21.54
C VAL A 461 7.11 -24.37 21.08
N ARG A 462 6.55 -25.12 22.01
CA ARG A 462 5.44 -26.07 21.82
C ARG A 462 4.38 -25.80 22.88
N GLU A 463 3.14 -25.59 22.48
CA GLU A 463 2.02 -25.38 23.43
C GLU A 463 2.31 -24.29 24.48
N LYS A 464 2.97 -23.20 24.08
CA LYS A 464 3.41 -22.07 24.92
C LYS A 464 4.55 -22.41 25.92
N GLN A 465 5.14 -23.58 25.83
CA GLN A 465 6.32 -23.94 26.61
C GLN A 465 7.55 -23.95 25.71
N SER A 466 8.61 -23.29 26.17
CA SER A 466 9.88 -23.22 25.45
C SER A 466 10.90 -24.18 26.07
N PHE A 467 11.63 -24.91 25.24
CA PHE A 467 12.69 -25.82 25.65
C PHE A 467 13.84 -25.84 24.64
N VAL A 468 15.05 -26.14 25.14
CA VAL A 468 16.21 -26.34 24.26
C VAL A 468 16.13 -27.73 23.66
N PRO A 469 16.07 -27.85 22.30
CA PRO A 469 15.91 -29.16 21.68
C PRO A 469 17.20 -29.99 21.75
N LEU A 470 17.02 -31.27 21.90
CA LEU A 470 18.10 -32.26 21.68
C LEU A 470 18.16 -32.62 20.18
N PRO A 471 19.28 -33.14 19.68
CA PRO A 471 19.39 -33.59 18.29
C PRO A 471 18.29 -34.59 17.85
N THR A 472 17.81 -35.40 18.79
CA THR A 472 16.73 -36.38 18.60
C THR A 472 15.33 -35.83 18.86
N THR A 473 15.20 -34.53 19.13
CA THR A 473 13.88 -33.91 19.32
C THR A 473 13.10 -33.94 18.01
N VAL A 474 11.93 -34.60 18.02
CA VAL A 474 11.03 -34.68 16.89
C VAL A 474 10.16 -33.43 16.81
N LEU A 475 10.15 -32.79 15.64
CA LEU A 475 9.37 -31.60 15.35
C LEU A 475 7.90 -31.95 15.09
N ARG A 476 6.99 -31.07 15.52
CA ARG A 476 5.55 -31.24 15.42
C ARG A 476 4.88 -30.04 14.75
N HIS A 477 3.70 -30.25 14.18
CA HIS A 477 2.86 -29.14 13.74
C HIS A 477 2.56 -28.20 14.90
N GLY A 478 2.59 -26.90 14.64
CA GLY A 478 2.40 -25.86 15.66
C GLY A 478 3.64 -25.53 16.48
N ASP A 479 4.77 -26.25 16.27
CA ASP A 479 6.03 -25.85 16.89
C ASP A 479 6.54 -24.55 16.24
N GLU A 480 7.13 -23.69 17.06
CA GLU A 480 7.88 -22.52 16.62
C GLU A 480 9.37 -22.75 16.96
N LEU A 481 10.21 -22.70 15.92
CA LEU A 481 11.63 -22.93 16.05
C LEU A 481 12.38 -21.59 16.09
N LEU A 482 13.27 -21.44 17.03
CA LEU A 482 14.22 -20.33 17.09
C LEU A 482 15.58 -20.83 16.58
N VAL A 483 16.00 -20.31 15.44
CA VAL A 483 17.24 -20.70 14.78
C VAL A 483 18.21 -19.52 14.78
N VAL A 484 19.40 -19.70 15.31
CA VAL A 484 20.49 -18.72 15.21
C VAL A 484 21.35 -19.09 14.01
N ALA A 485 21.62 -18.11 13.14
CA ALA A 485 22.48 -18.25 11.97
C ALA A 485 23.43 -17.07 11.88
N THR A 486 24.68 -17.30 11.50
CA THR A 486 25.62 -16.21 11.19
C THR A 486 25.23 -15.51 9.88
N ASP A 487 25.67 -14.26 9.70
CA ASP A 487 25.37 -13.45 8.49
C ASP A 487 25.72 -14.19 7.19
N GLN A 488 26.78 -15.01 7.21
CA GLN A 488 27.28 -15.70 6.03
C GLN A 488 26.41 -16.88 5.57
N VAL A 489 25.71 -17.54 6.51
CA VAL A 489 24.95 -18.77 6.24
C VAL A 489 23.44 -18.58 6.42
N ARG A 490 22.99 -17.36 6.68
CA ARG A 490 21.56 -17.06 6.88
C ARG A 490 20.70 -17.54 5.72
N ASP A 491 21.05 -17.12 4.50
CA ASP A 491 20.24 -17.42 3.30
C ASP A 491 20.25 -18.93 2.99
N GLU A 492 21.38 -19.62 3.27
CA GLU A 492 21.50 -21.06 3.14
C GLU A 492 20.67 -21.82 4.20
N ALA A 493 20.67 -21.32 5.45
CA ALA A 493 19.85 -21.86 6.53
C ALA A 493 18.37 -21.72 6.24
N GLU A 494 17.93 -20.56 5.74
CA GLU A 494 16.54 -20.29 5.34
C GLU A 494 16.13 -21.19 4.16
N ALA A 495 16.96 -21.29 3.13
CA ALA A 495 16.70 -22.17 1.99
C ALA A 495 16.59 -23.63 2.41
N ARG A 496 17.42 -24.07 3.37
CA ARG A 496 17.40 -25.43 3.90
C ARG A 496 16.12 -25.71 4.66
N LEU A 497 15.68 -24.82 5.54
CA LEU A 497 14.43 -24.92 6.27
C LEU A 497 13.23 -25.02 5.32
N ARG A 498 13.18 -24.16 4.30
CA ARG A 498 12.13 -24.20 3.26
C ARG A 498 12.15 -25.52 2.48
N ALA A 499 13.33 -26.02 2.12
CA ALA A 499 13.46 -27.30 1.41
C ALA A 499 12.94 -28.48 2.24
N VAL A 500 13.24 -28.52 3.55
CA VAL A 500 12.76 -29.58 4.45
C VAL A 500 11.24 -29.45 4.68
N ALA A 501 10.70 -28.26 4.77
CA ALA A 501 9.26 -28.03 4.88
C ALA A 501 8.49 -28.57 3.69
N GLN A 502 9.04 -28.49 2.48
CA GLN A 502 8.43 -28.96 1.23
C GLN A 502 8.71 -30.43 0.94
N GLY A 503 9.94 -30.90 1.18
CA GLY A 503 10.41 -32.23 0.79
C GLY A 503 10.61 -33.24 1.93
N GLY A 504 10.42 -32.82 3.18
CA GLY A 504 10.69 -33.65 4.35
C GLY A 504 12.20 -33.89 4.55
N LYS A 505 12.57 -34.88 5.36
CA LYS A 505 13.96 -35.19 5.72
C LYS A 505 14.88 -35.54 4.54
N LEU A 506 14.32 -35.97 3.42
CA LEU A 506 15.05 -36.28 2.18
C LEU A 506 15.20 -35.09 1.23
N ALA A 507 14.73 -33.91 1.61
CA ALA A 507 14.91 -32.68 0.83
C ALA A 507 16.40 -32.40 0.59
N GLY A 508 16.79 -32.25 -0.65
CA GLY A 508 18.19 -32.07 -1.07
C GLY A 508 18.89 -33.35 -1.55
N TRP A 509 18.40 -34.55 -1.25
CA TRP A 509 18.90 -35.78 -1.84
C TRP A 509 18.43 -35.97 -3.28
N LEU A 510 17.21 -35.52 -3.56
CA LEU A 510 16.61 -35.58 -4.90
C LEU A 510 17.04 -34.43 -5.82
N SER A 511 17.52 -33.31 -5.26
CA SER A 511 18.02 -32.15 -6.03
C SER A 511 19.56 -32.10 -6.17
N GLY A 512 20.31 -32.96 -5.46
CA GLY A 512 21.77 -32.91 -5.33
C GLY A 512 22.58 -33.71 -6.37
N ASN A 513 21.96 -34.34 -7.38
CA ASN A 513 22.66 -35.17 -8.33
C ASN A 513 23.14 -34.41 -9.60
N GLY A 514 23.30 -33.07 -9.56
CA GLY A 514 23.70 -32.33 -10.76
C GLY A 514 24.95 -31.45 -10.66
N ALA A 515 25.41 -31.02 -9.49
CA ALA A 515 26.40 -29.94 -9.43
C ALA A 515 27.63 -30.16 -8.54
N ALA A 516 27.73 -31.23 -7.76
CA ALA A 516 28.86 -31.43 -6.81
C ALA A 516 29.91 -32.44 -7.29
N GLY A 517 29.89 -32.86 -8.56
CA GLY A 517 30.78 -33.89 -9.13
C GLY A 517 31.92 -33.42 -10.04
N ARG A 518 32.11 -32.09 -10.23
CA ARG A 518 33.22 -31.58 -11.09
C ARG A 518 33.98 -30.44 -10.41
N GLY A 519 34.90 -30.76 -9.51
CA GLY A 519 35.75 -29.72 -8.95
C GLY A 519 36.71 -30.15 -7.86
N ARG A 520 37.17 -31.41 -7.83
CA ARG A 520 38.34 -31.80 -7.03
C ARG A 520 39.07 -32.98 -7.69
N ARG A 521 39.77 -32.71 -8.82
CA ARG A 521 40.98 -33.40 -9.26
C ARG A 521 41.78 -32.38 -10.07
N ALA A 522 42.77 -31.85 -9.46
CA ALA A 522 44.03 -31.35 -9.92
C ALA A 522 44.54 -30.20 -9.04
N GLN A 523 45.53 -30.51 -8.33
CA GLN A 523 46.61 -29.81 -7.63
C GLN A 523 46.50 -29.79 -6.14
#